data_51d0d0e07d0163697b31acdbfbcfc9bc
#
_entry.id   51d0d0e07d0163697b31acdbfbcfc9bc
#
_cell.length_a   1.000
_cell.length_b   1.000
_cell.length_c   1.000
_cell.angle_alpha   90.00
_cell.angle_beta   90.00
_cell.angle_gamma   90.00
#
_symmetry.space_group_name_H-M   'P 1'
#
loop_
_entity.id
_entity.type
_entity.pdbx_description
1 polymer ?
#
loop_
_entity_poly.entity_id
_entity_poly.type
_entity_poly.pdbx_seq_one_letter_code
_entity_poly.pdbx_strand_id
1 'polypeptide(L)'
;MAELAKQDRGWKMAFFGLKTETFQAPKVKEKLERFVSNFSIEVMPRTAEKIGDFKDLLPEKTRVYIAHIEGTPIEDMVKTAKRIAEDGFPTMPHFPARIIKDKATLNDWISRYQGEAGVNQALLLGGGVDKPHGEYESSMDLLETGLFDQANFKDIHVAGHPEGNKDIDPDGSTKNVDAALQWKQKFKNKTNAKMAITTQFAFEAGPIIEWANSIKKAEIDIPIHIGIAGPAKLQTLIKFALACGVGPSLKVLQKRATDVTKLLLPYEPTEVLSQLADHKAKNPDFNISNVHFFPLGGIKTNANWVTENCGAAGVPANQM
;
A
#
# COMPACT_ATOMS: atom_id res chain seq x y z
N MET A 1 -49.28 -24.81 -64.15
CA MET A 1 -50.54 -24.31 -63.65
C MET A 1 -50.43 -24.35 -62.14
N ALA A 2 -50.70 -23.32 -61.46
CA ALA A 2 -50.65 -23.03 -60.06
C ALA A 2 -49.28 -22.51 -59.53
N GLU A 3 -49.25 -21.22 -59.43
CA GLU A 3 -48.28 -20.38 -58.71
C GLU A 3 -48.38 -20.67 -57.21
N LEU A 4 -47.21 -20.89 -56.58
CA LEU A 4 -47.06 -20.92 -55.13
C LEU A 4 -46.33 -19.65 -54.73
N ALA A 5 -47.07 -18.76 -54.07
CA ALA A 5 -46.60 -17.54 -53.48
C ALA A 5 -45.61 -17.82 -52.34
N LYS A 6 -44.42 -17.22 -52.41
CA LYS A 6 -43.43 -17.16 -51.37
C LYS A 6 -43.90 -16.12 -50.30
N GLN A 7 -44.23 -16.58 -49.14
CA GLN A 7 -44.38 -15.73 -47.94
C GLN A 7 -43.02 -15.56 -47.27
N ASP A 8 -42.46 -14.36 -47.43
CA ASP A 8 -41.26 -13.92 -46.77
C ASP A 8 -41.62 -13.47 -45.37
N ARG A 9 -41.29 -14.26 -44.35
CA ARG A 9 -41.41 -13.86 -42.93
C ARG A 9 -40.10 -13.31 -42.48
N GLY A 10 -39.94 -11.97 -42.61
CA GLY A 10 -38.82 -11.23 -42.03
C GLY A 10 -38.88 -11.32 -40.49
N TRP A 11 -37.90 -11.96 -39.90
CA TRP A 11 -37.62 -11.89 -38.49
C TRP A 11 -36.95 -10.56 -38.20
N LYS A 12 -37.69 -9.58 -37.67
CA LYS A 12 -37.12 -8.40 -37.02
C LYS A 12 -36.55 -8.86 -35.69
N MET A 13 -35.24 -9.04 -35.62
CA MET A 13 -34.53 -9.07 -34.35
C MET A 13 -34.63 -7.69 -33.72
N ALA A 14 -35.43 -7.57 -32.69
CA ALA A 14 -35.44 -6.40 -31.80
C ALA A 14 -34.12 -6.40 -31.04
N PHE A 15 -33.17 -5.56 -31.45
CA PHE A 15 -32.03 -5.17 -30.64
C PHE A 15 -32.60 -4.40 -29.42
N PHE A 16 -32.80 -5.09 -28.32
CA PHE A 16 -32.91 -4.42 -27.02
C PHE A 16 -31.56 -3.77 -26.75
N GLY A 17 -31.51 -2.47 -26.96
CA GLY A 17 -30.37 -1.66 -26.56
C GLY A 17 -30.11 -1.82 -25.06
N LEU A 18 -29.12 -2.59 -24.72
CA LEU A 18 -28.45 -2.50 -23.44
C LEU A 18 -27.93 -1.06 -23.32
N LYS A 19 -28.67 -0.22 -22.61
CA LYS A 19 -28.16 1.03 -22.08
C LYS A 19 -27.03 0.64 -21.11
N THR A 20 -25.83 0.57 -21.63
CA THR A 20 -24.64 0.57 -20.79
C THR A 20 -24.69 1.81 -19.93
N GLU A 21 -24.64 1.62 -18.62
CA GLU A 21 -24.63 2.67 -17.62
C GLU A 21 -23.33 3.49 -17.71
N THR A 22 -23.23 4.35 -18.70
CA THR A 22 -22.11 5.30 -18.88
C THR A 22 -22.15 6.47 -17.91
N PHE A 23 -23.17 6.56 -17.04
CA PHE A 23 -23.37 7.69 -16.11
C PHE A 23 -22.67 7.52 -14.75
N GLN A 24 -22.13 6.36 -14.40
CA GLN A 24 -21.43 6.16 -13.11
C GLN A 24 -19.92 6.41 -13.16
N ALA A 25 -19.30 6.26 -14.30
CA ALA A 25 -17.84 6.40 -14.45
C ALA A 25 -17.26 7.74 -13.98
N PRO A 26 -17.85 8.93 -14.30
CA PRO A 26 -17.32 10.21 -13.84
C PRO A 26 -17.36 10.38 -12.32
N LYS A 27 -18.43 9.94 -11.66
CA LYS A 27 -18.57 10.04 -10.21
C LYS A 27 -17.61 9.12 -9.46
N VAL A 28 -17.35 7.92 -9.99
CA VAL A 28 -16.35 6.99 -9.42
C VAL A 28 -14.96 7.58 -9.54
N LYS A 29 -14.60 8.12 -10.69
CA LYS A 29 -13.29 8.75 -10.93
C LYS A 29 -13.05 9.92 -9.95
N GLU A 30 -14.02 10.82 -9.79
CA GLU A 30 -13.93 11.97 -8.86
C GLU A 30 -13.77 11.53 -7.40
N LYS A 31 -14.47 10.47 -6.97
CA LYS A 31 -14.32 9.91 -5.62
C LYS A 31 -12.93 9.32 -5.41
N LEU A 32 -12.44 8.55 -6.39
CA LEU A 32 -11.10 7.96 -6.34
C LEU A 32 -10.04 9.05 -6.34
N GLU A 33 -10.18 10.08 -7.15
CA GLU A 33 -9.28 11.23 -7.18
C GLU A 33 -9.09 11.85 -5.80
N ARG A 34 -10.18 12.11 -5.08
CA ARG A 34 -10.13 12.69 -3.73
C ARG A 34 -9.52 11.72 -2.71
N PHE A 35 -9.89 10.45 -2.77
CA PHE A 35 -9.47 9.45 -1.78
C PHE A 35 -8.01 9.02 -1.98
N VAL A 36 -7.54 8.99 -3.22
CA VAL A 36 -6.19 8.56 -3.59
C VAL A 36 -5.21 9.75 -3.65
N SER A 37 -5.71 11.00 -3.52
CA SER A 37 -4.84 12.18 -3.50
C SER A 37 -3.72 12.03 -2.46
N ASN A 38 -2.48 12.39 -2.85
CA ASN A 38 -1.29 12.24 -2.03
C ASN A 38 -0.95 10.78 -1.67
N PHE A 39 -1.30 9.82 -2.51
CA PHE A 39 -0.93 8.43 -2.28
C PHE A 39 0.60 8.27 -2.14
N SER A 40 1.00 7.19 -1.53
CA SER A 40 2.38 6.72 -1.50
C SER A 40 2.52 5.39 -2.22
N ILE A 41 3.74 5.05 -2.63
CA ILE A 41 4.03 3.83 -3.37
C ILE A 41 5.32 3.20 -2.88
N GLU A 42 5.47 1.89 -3.05
CA GLU A 42 6.64 1.14 -2.61
C GLU A 42 7.49 0.66 -3.78
N VAL A 43 8.81 0.68 -3.60
CA VAL A 43 9.78 0.07 -4.51
C VAL A 43 10.82 -0.72 -3.73
N MET A 44 11.54 -1.59 -4.42
CA MET A 44 12.81 -2.18 -3.96
C MET A 44 13.95 -1.64 -4.82
N PRO A 45 15.21 -1.64 -4.34
CA PRO A 45 16.35 -1.19 -5.14
C PRO A 45 16.37 -1.79 -6.54
N ARG A 46 16.25 -3.12 -6.64
CA ARG A 46 16.24 -3.85 -7.92
C ARG A 46 15.09 -3.46 -8.87
N THR A 47 13.96 -3.00 -8.35
CA THR A 47 12.83 -2.54 -9.18
C THR A 47 12.98 -1.07 -9.54
N ALA A 48 13.51 -0.26 -8.64
CA ALA A 48 13.80 1.16 -8.87
C ALA A 48 14.84 1.36 -9.99
N GLU A 49 15.87 0.53 -10.05
CA GLU A 49 16.90 0.57 -11.11
C GLU A 49 16.34 0.47 -12.54
N LYS A 50 15.18 -0.16 -12.71
CA LYS A 50 14.53 -0.35 -14.01
C LYS A 50 13.71 0.86 -14.46
N ILE A 51 13.58 1.86 -13.60
CA ILE A 51 12.81 3.08 -13.87
C ILE A 51 13.79 4.12 -14.39
N GLY A 52 13.52 4.71 -15.54
CA GLY A 52 14.33 5.79 -16.12
C GLY A 52 14.20 7.06 -15.30
N ASP A 53 13.02 7.63 -15.23
CA ASP A 53 12.67 8.81 -14.43
C ASP A 53 11.36 8.56 -13.69
N PHE A 54 11.34 8.80 -12.37
CA PHE A 54 10.13 8.66 -11.56
C PHE A 54 9.08 9.72 -11.89
N LYS A 55 9.50 10.89 -12.41
CA LYS A 55 8.60 11.97 -12.85
C LYS A 55 7.71 11.57 -14.04
N ASP A 56 8.13 10.59 -14.82
CA ASP A 56 7.31 10.05 -15.93
C ASP A 56 6.16 9.17 -15.44
N LEU A 57 6.23 8.73 -14.18
CA LEU A 57 5.30 7.76 -13.61
C LEU A 57 4.46 8.30 -12.46
N LEU A 58 5.04 9.18 -11.65
CA LEU A 58 4.44 9.58 -10.38
C LEU A 58 4.10 11.07 -10.36
N PRO A 59 2.97 11.44 -9.74
CA PRO A 59 2.64 12.83 -9.42
C PRO A 59 3.69 13.45 -8.51
N GLU A 60 3.84 14.77 -8.59
CA GLU A 60 4.73 15.51 -7.68
C GLU A 60 4.48 15.15 -6.21
N LYS A 61 5.53 15.13 -5.43
CA LYS A 61 5.49 14.88 -3.98
C LYS A 61 4.96 13.51 -3.55
N THR A 62 4.75 12.58 -4.50
CA THR A 62 4.44 11.20 -4.13
C THR A 62 5.53 10.64 -3.24
N ARG A 63 5.19 10.21 -2.02
CA ARG A 63 6.14 9.57 -1.12
C ARG A 63 6.47 8.17 -1.61
N VAL A 64 7.76 7.89 -1.79
CA VAL A 64 8.24 6.58 -2.25
C VAL A 64 8.87 5.83 -1.08
N TYR A 65 8.27 4.73 -0.71
CA TYR A 65 8.83 3.81 0.27
C TYR A 65 9.84 2.90 -0.41
N ILE A 66 10.90 2.57 0.31
CA ILE A 66 11.96 1.69 -0.21
C ILE A 66 12.01 0.46 0.68
N ALA A 67 11.48 -0.66 0.18
CA ALA A 67 11.43 -1.91 0.94
C ALA A 67 12.85 -2.49 1.09
N HIS A 68 13.24 -2.71 2.34
CA HIS A 68 14.50 -3.36 2.69
C HIS A 68 14.24 -4.82 3.03
N ILE A 69 14.68 -5.71 2.15
CA ILE A 69 14.54 -7.14 2.30
C ILE A 69 15.91 -7.71 2.73
N GLU A 70 15.88 -8.74 3.57
CA GLU A 70 17.09 -9.46 3.98
C GLU A 70 18.03 -9.77 2.79
N GLY A 71 19.31 -9.58 2.99
CA GLY A 71 20.34 -9.75 1.95
C GLY A 71 20.50 -8.56 1.00
N THR A 72 19.68 -7.51 1.12
CA THR A 72 19.91 -6.26 0.37
C THR A 72 20.95 -5.42 1.10
N PRO A 73 22.09 -5.07 0.46
CA PRO A 73 23.09 -4.21 1.07
C PRO A 73 22.56 -2.83 1.39
N ILE A 74 23.01 -2.25 2.50
CA ILE A 74 22.60 -0.87 2.88
C ILE A 74 23.04 0.16 1.83
N GLU A 75 24.13 -0.10 1.13
CA GLU A 75 24.64 0.72 0.03
C GLU A 75 23.60 0.87 -1.08
N ASP A 76 22.96 -0.23 -1.49
CA ASP A 76 21.94 -0.23 -2.54
C ASP A 76 20.69 0.52 -2.08
N MET A 77 20.35 0.38 -0.79
CA MET A 77 19.24 1.10 -0.18
C MET A 77 19.45 2.61 -0.18
N VAL A 78 20.63 3.06 0.30
CA VAL A 78 21.01 4.48 0.35
C VAL A 78 21.14 5.08 -1.05
N LYS A 79 21.78 4.37 -1.99
CA LYS A 79 21.88 4.76 -3.39
C LYS A 79 20.50 4.97 -4.03
N THR A 80 19.58 4.05 -3.75
CA THR A 80 18.20 4.13 -4.25
C THR A 80 17.48 5.34 -3.66
N ALA A 81 17.61 5.56 -2.34
CA ALA A 81 17.01 6.71 -1.67
C ALA A 81 17.54 8.03 -2.24
N LYS A 82 18.86 8.13 -2.43
CA LYS A 82 19.51 9.31 -3.02
C LYS A 82 18.96 9.62 -4.40
N ARG A 83 18.92 8.63 -5.28
CA ARG A 83 18.38 8.79 -6.65
C ARG A 83 16.93 9.28 -6.67
N ILE A 84 16.06 8.66 -5.87
CA ILE A 84 14.64 9.04 -5.81
C ILE A 84 14.47 10.46 -5.24
N ALA A 85 15.31 10.84 -4.25
CA ALA A 85 15.33 12.20 -3.71
C ALA A 85 15.82 13.22 -4.74
N GLU A 86 16.83 12.89 -5.55
CA GLU A 86 17.32 13.71 -6.67
C GLU A 86 16.26 13.90 -7.76
N ASP A 87 15.41 12.91 -8.00
CA ASP A 87 14.23 13.03 -8.86
C ASP A 87 13.11 13.91 -8.23
N GLY A 88 13.28 14.38 -6.98
CA GLY A 88 12.36 15.29 -6.29
C GLY A 88 11.26 14.63 -5.46
N PHE A 89 11.37 13.33 -5.18
CA PHE A 89 10.38 12.59 -4.41
C PHE A 89 10.81 12.38 -2.95
N PRO A 90 9.91 12.60 -1.96
CA PRO A 90 10.16 12.24 -0.57
C PRO A 90 10.38 10.73 -0.44
N THR A 91 11.49 10.33 0.18
CA THR A 91 11.84 8.91 0.36
C THR A 91 11.61 8.46 1.79
N MET A 92 11.06 7.26 1.94
CA MET A 92 10.80 6.64 3.23
C MET A 92 11.34 5.20 3.23
N PRO A 93 12.63 4.99 3.54
CA PRO A 93 13.20 3.66 3.62
C PRO A 93 12.61 2.86 4.79
N HIS A 94 12.53 1.53 4.59
CA HIS A 94 12.22 0.59 5.65
C HIS A 94 13.43 0.37 6.56
N PHE A 95 13.15 0.30 7.86
CA PHE A 95 14.08 -0.14 8.89
C PHE A 95 13.51 -1.42 9.53
N PRO A 96 13.84 -2.60 8.97
CA PRO A 96 13.39 -3.87 9.54
C PRO A 96 14.24 -4.24 10.76
N ALA A 97 13.66 -4.21 11.93
CA ALA A 97 14.35 -4.43 13.21
C ALA A 97 15.19 -5.73 13.21
N ARG A 98 14.60 -6.83 12.78
CA ARG A 98 15.21 -8.16 12.85
C ARG A 98 16.47 -8.37 11.99
N ILE A 99 16.74 -7.48 11.01
CA ILE A 99 18.00 -7.52 10.24
C ILE A 99 19.04 -6.50 10.69
N ILE A 100 18.73 -5.67 11.68
CA ILE A 100 19.66 -4.71 12.25
C ILE A 100 20.33 -5.34 13.47
N LYS A 101 21.66 -5.44 13.41
CA LYS A 101 22.43 -6.20 14.39
C LYS A 101 22.42 -5.55 15.78
N ASP A 102 22.68 -4.26 15.83
CA ASP A 102 22.92 -3.53 17.07
C ASP A 102 22.68 -2.00 16.89
N LYS A 103 22.80 -1.26 17.99
CA LYS A 103 22.63 0.19 18.01
C LYS A 103 23.63 0.92 17.10
N ALA A 104 24.86 0.39 16.98
CA ALA A 104 25.90 0.99 16.13
C ALA A 104 25.50 0.87 14.65
N THR A 105 25.03 -0.29 14.23
CA THR A 105 24.51 -0.56 12.87
C THR A 105 23.32 0.34 12.57
N LEU A 106 22.36 0.47 13.49
CA LEU A 106 21.21 1.36 13.31
C LEU A 106 21.64 2.83 13.13
N ASN A 107 22.56 3.28 13.97
CA ASN A 107 23.08 4.66 13.89
C ASN A 107 23.85 4.91 12.57
N ASP A 108 24.62 3.93 12.10
CA ASP A 108 25.29 3.98 10.79
C ASP A 108 24.26 4.13 9.65
N TRP A 109 23.23 3.31 9.62
CA TRP A 109 22.17 3.38 8.60
C TRP A 109 21.48 4.75 8.61
N ILE A 110 21.09 5.23 9.78
CA ILE A 110 20.47 6.55 9.95
C ILE A 110 21.40 7.64 9.39
N SER A 111 22.69 7.63 9.80
CA SER A 111 23.69 8.63 9.37
C SER A 111 23.89 8.62 7.86
N ARG A 112 23.97 7.46 7.25
CA ARG A 112 24.11 7.30 5.81
C ARG A 112 22.89 7.80 5.05
N TYR A 113 21.69 7.38 5.45
CA TYR A 113 20.46 7.87 4.83
C TYR A 113 20.35 9.39 4.89
N GLN A 114 20.69 10.01 6.01
CA GLN A 114 20.65 11.46 6.15
C GLN A 114 21.77 12.15 5.36
N GLY A 115 23.00 11.69 5.54
CA GLY A 115 24.18 12.34 4.97
C GLY A 115 24.30 12.19 3.46
N GLU A 116 23.91 11.03 2.92
CA GLU A 116 24.06 10.72 1.50
C GLU A 116 22.78 10.98 0.67
N ALA A 117 21.60 10.89 1.29
CA ALA A 117 20.31 10.96 0.58
C ALA A 117 19.31 11.98 1.16
N GLY A 118 19.69 12.73 2.21
CA GLY A 118 18.81 13.73 2.83
C GLY A 118 17.52 13.17 3.44
N VAL A 119 17.49 11.87 3.77
CA VAL A 119 16.31 11.19 4.29
C VAL A 119 16.02 11.65 5.72
N ASN A 120 14.78 12.02 5.98
CA ASN A 120 14.27 12.39 7.30
C ASN A 120 12.93 11.73 7.63
N GLN A 121 12.61 10.65 6.94
CA GLN A 121 11.38 9.84 7.09
C GLN A 121 11.76 8.36 7.13
N ALA A 122 11.02 7.56 7.89
CA ALA A 122 11.28 6.12 8.01
C ALA A 122 9.99 5.32 8.23
N LEU A 123 9.94 4.10 7.68
CA LEU A 123 8.98 3.08 8.10
C LEU A 123 9.71 2.06 8.96
N LEU A 124 9.30 1.95 10.23
CA LEU A 124 9.86 1.00 11.19
C LEU A 124 8.95 -0.22 11.30
N LEU A 125 9.52 -1.40 11.14
CA LEU A 125 8.80 -2.68 11.15
C LEU A 125 9.67 -3.79 11.75
N GLY A 126 9.06 -4.93 12.09
CA GLY A 126 9.81 -6.10 12.59
C GLY A 126 10.73 -6.69 11.53
N GLY A 127 10.22 -6.84 10.32
CA GLY A 127 10.90 -7.52 9.22
C GLY A 127 10.37 -8.96 9.02
N GLY A 128 10.77 -9.58 7.92
CA GLY A 128 10.26 -10.90 7.49
C GLY A 128 11.13 -12.09 7.88
N VAL A 129 12.21 -11.89 8.63
CA VAL A 129 13.07 -13.01 9.09
C VAL A 129 12.51 -13.61 10.39
N ASP A 130 12.59 -14.94 10.51
CA ASP A 130 12.04 -15.66 11.67
C ASP A 130 12.80 -15.35 12.96
N LYS A 131 14.11 -15.17 12.86
CA LYS A 131 14.98 -14.88 14.02
C LYS A 131 15.74 -13.58 13.80
N PRO A 132 15.79 -12.70 14.81
CA PRO A 132 16.61 -11.50 14.74
C PRO A 132 18.09 -11.82 14.53
N HIS A 133 18.75 -11.02 13.71
CA HIS A 133 20.20 -11.07 13.52
C HIS A 133 20.97 -10.44 14.69
N GLY A 134 20.28 -9.72 15.57
CA GLY A 134 20.86 -9.00 16.70
C GLY A 134 19.86 -8.71 17.80
N GLU A 135 19.91 -7.47 18.32
CA GLU A 135 19.22 -7.08 19.56
C GLU A 135 17.74 -6.71 19.39
N TYR A 136 17.27 -6.50 18.13
CA TYR A 136 15.96 -5.93 17.88
C TYR A 136 14.99 -6.94 17.27
N GLU A 137 13.83 -7.12 17.89
CA GLU A 137 12.74 -7.98 17.41
C GLU A 137 11.63 -7.22 16.71
N SER A 138 11.40 -5.96 17.11
CA SER A 138 10.24 -5.18 16.72
C SER A 138 10.57 -3.73 16.42
N SER A 139 9.64 -3.03 15.78
CA SER A 139 9.75 -1.58 15.59
C SER A 139 9.75 -0.80 16.91
N MET A 140 9.24 -1.38 17.99
CA MET A 140 9.25 -0.75 19.30
C MET A 140 10.67 -0.63 19.85
N ASP A 141 11.49 -1.67 19.68
CA ASP A 141 12.90 -1.67 20.10
C ASP A 141 13.67 -0.57 19.36
N LEU A 142 13.40 -0.41 18.05
CA LEU A 142 14.03 0.66 17.26
C LEU A 142 13.63 2.06 17.77
N LEU A 143 12.33 2.25 18.10
CA LEU A 143 11.82 3.50 18.63
C LEU A 143 12.42 3.83 20.00
N GLU A 144 12.57 2.83 20.87
CA GLU A 144 13.15 2.99 22.22
C GLU A 144 14.63 3.39 22.23
N THR A 145 15.35 3.17 21.13
CA THR A 145 16.74 3.65 21.01
C THR A 145 16.86 5.17 21.10
N GLY A 146 15.79 5.90 20.74
CA GLY A 146 15.78 7.37 20.64
C GLY A 146 16.61 7.94 19.48
N LEU A 147 17.23 7.11 18.64
CA LEU A 147 18.13 7.57 17.57
C LEU A 147 17.40 8.35 16.48
N PHE A 148 16.15 8.01 16.16
CA PHE A 148 15.36 8.73 15.17
C PHE A 148 15.01 10.15 15.61
N ASP A 149 14.68 10.35 16.89
CA ASP A 149 14.46 11.69 17.47
C ASP A 149 15.75 12.50 17.54
N GLN A 150 16.87 11.89 17.97
CA GLN A 150 18.20 12.51 17.98
C GLN A 150 18.63 12.97 16.57
N ALA A 151 18.28 12.18 15.55
CA ALA A 151 18.53 12.48 14.15
C ALA A 151 17.46 13.41 13.52
N ASN A 152 16.49 13.91 14.30
CA ASN A 152 15.44 14.83 13.85
C ASN A 152 14.59 14.28 12.68
N PHE A 153 14.25 13.01 12.68
CA PHE A 153 13.28 12.47 11.73
C PHE A 153 11.94 13.19 11.85
N LYS A 154 11.34 13.55 10.72
CA LYS A 154 10.09 14.33 10.67
C LYS A 154 8.86 13.46 10.63
N ASP A 155 8.94 12.33 9.94
CA ASP A 155 7.85 11.36 9.80
C ASP A 155 8.37 9.97 10.13
N ILE A 156 7.71 9.31 11.07
CA ILE A 156 7.97 7.92 11.44
C ILE A 156 6.69 7.12 11.25
N HIS A 157 6.72 6.22 10.28
CA HIS A 157 5.63 5.30 10.09
C HIS A 157 5.92 3.96 10.75
N VAL A 158 4.86 3.27 11.15
CA VAL A 158 4.94 1.95 11.80
C VAL A 158 3.98 0.99 11.14
N ALA A 159 4.30 -0.30 11.14
CA ALA A 159 3.46 -1.31 10.53
C ALA A 159 2.11 -1.47 11.26
N GLY A 160 1.04 -1.67 10.47
CA GLY A 160 -0.29 -2.06 10.91
C GLY A 160 -0.78 -3.32 10.22
N HIS A 161 -1.64 -4.10 10.89
CA HIS A 161 -2.07 -5.42 10.46
C HIS A 161 -3.59 -5.54 10.52
N PRO A 162 -4.34 -5.03 9.52
CA PRO A 162 -5.81 -5.09 9.51
C PRO A 162 -6.38 -6.52 9.55
N GLU A 163 -5.61 -7.48 9.08
CA GLU A 163 -5.99 -8.89 9.03
C GLU A 163 -5.31 -9.75 10.10
N GLY A 164 -4.69 -9.11 11.11
CA GLY A 164 -3.80 -9.78 12.04
C GLY A 164 -2.45 -10.13 11.41
N ASN A 165 -1.60 -10.81 12.16
CA ASN A 165 -0.31 -11.29 11.68
C ASN A 165 0.07 -12.57 12.43
N LYS A 166 0.20 -13.70 11.72
CA LYS A 166 0.48 -15.01 12.31
C LYS A 166 1.90 -15.14 12.88
N ASP A 167 2.83 -14.32 12.43
CA ASP A 167 4.19 -14.26 12.99
C ASP A 167 4.18 -13.60 14.38
N ILE A 168 3.25 -12.67 14.62
CA ILE A 168 3.09 -11.97 15.90
C ILE A 168 2.11 -12.71 16.81
N ASP A 169 0.99 -13.19 16.27
CA ASP A 169 -0.07 -13.91 16.96
C ASP A 169 -0.32 -15.29 16.30
N PRO A 170 0.52 -16.31 16.57
CA PRO A 170 0.44 -17.64 15.93
C PRO A 170 -0.89 -18.39 16.21
N ASP A 171 -1.55 -18.07 17.31
CA ASP A 171 -2.85 -18.62 17.70
C ASP A 171 -4.03 -18.05 16.87
N GLY A 172 -3.74 -17.07 16.01
CA GLY A 172 -4.75 -16.38 15.19
C GLY A 172 -5.53 -15.31 15.93
N SER A 173 -5.14 -14.96 17.16
CA SER A 173 -5.65 -13.77 17.87
C SER A 173 -5.07 -12.48 17.29
N THR A 174 -5.45 -11.33 17.88
CA THR A 174 -4.85 -10.02 17.60
C THR A 174 -4.21 -9.41 18.83
N LYS A 175 -4.01 -10.21 19.89
CA LYS A 175 -3.61 -9.73 21.21
C LYS A 175 -2.30 -8.94 21.18
N ASN A 176 -1.29 -9.48 20.52
CA ASN A 176 0.03 -8.86 20.50
C ASN A 176 0.09 -7.71 19.49
N VAL A 177 -0.58 -7.82 18.32
CA VAL A 177 -0.67 -6.68 17.37
C VAL A 177 -1.44 -5.51 17.97
N ASP A 178 -2.51 -5.76 18.74
CA ASP A 178 -3.27 -4.71 19.43
C ASP A 178 -2.46 -4.07 20.57
N ALA A 179 -1.74 -4.88 21.36
CA ALA A 179 -0.83 -4.38 22.39
C ALA A 179 0.29 -3.51 21.80
N ALA A 180 0.86 -3.92 20.64
CA ALA A 180 1.86 -3.13 19.94
C ALA A 180 1.31 -1.79 19.43
N LEU A 181 0.07 -1.74 18.93
CA LEU A 181 -0.57 -0.50 18.52
C LEU A 181 -0.85 0.42 19.71
N GLN A 182 -1.30 -0.11 20.86
CA GLN A 182 -1.47 0.64 22.09
C GLN A 182 -0.14 1.24 22.58
N TRP A 183 0.93 0.47 22.52
CA TRP A 183 2.26 0.96 22.86
C TRP A 183 2.70 2.10 21.93
N LYS A 184 2.51 1.96 20.63
CA LYS A 184 2.82 2.98 19.62
C LYS A 184 2.00 4.25 19.81
N GLN A 185 0.72 4.13 20.18
CA GLN A 185 -0.13 5.26 20.57
C GLN A 185 0.45 6.05 21.73
N LYS A 186 0.94 5.35 22.77
CA LYS A 186 1.59 6.01 23.92
C LYS A 186 2.93 6.64 23.51
N PHE A 187 3.68 5.99 22.63
CA PHE A 187 4.96 6.50 22.15
C PHE A 187 4.81 7.78 21.31
N LYS A 188 3.73 7.90 20.54
CA LYS A 188 3.39 9.11 19.75
C LYS A 188 3.51 10.40 20.56
N ASN A 189 3.21 10.36 21.86
CA ASN A 189 3.29 11.52 22.73
C ASN A 189 4.71 11.80 23.27
N LYS A 190 5.69 10.96 22.94
CA LYS A 190 7.09 11.06 23.40
C LYS A 190 8.05 11.48 22.27
N THR A 191 7.64 11.31 21.01
CA THR A 191 8.44 11.68 19.86
C THR A 191 8.04 13.04 19.29
N ASN A 192 9.00 13.74 18.68
CA ASN A 192 8.75 14.97 17.91
C ASN A 192 8.35 14.67 16.45
N ALA A 193 8.50 13.43 16.00
CA ALA A 193 8.14 13.02 14.66
C ALA A 193 6.62 12.85 14.51
N LYS A 194 6.09 13.16 13.31
CA LYS A 194 4.71 12.80 12.96
C LYS A 194 4.63 11.30 12.74
N MET A 195 3.73 10.64 13.46
CA MET A 195 3.52 9.21 13.32
C MET A 195 2.32 8.88 12.43
N ALA A 196 2.44 7.81 11.64
CA ALA A 196 1.32 7.16 10.95
C ALA A 196 1.48 5.64 10.96
N ILE A 197 0.36 4.93 10.81
CA ILE A 197 0.34 3.48 10.63
C ILE A 197 0.29 3.21 9.13
N THR A 198 1.29 2.52 8.57
CA THR A 198 1.22 2.00 7.20
C THR A 198 0.89 0.52 7.26
N THR A 199 -0.24 0.12 6.68
CA THR A 199 -0.69 -1.25 6.81
C THR A 199 -0.13 -2.15 5.72
N GLN A 200 -0.13 -3.47 5.98
CA GLN A 200 0.00 -4.46 4.93
C GLN A 200 -1.18 -4.32 3.94
N PHE A 201 -1.00 -4.78 2.71
CA PHE A 201 -2.06 -4.72 1.70
C PHE A 201 -3.22 -5.64 2.03
N ALA A 202 -4.42 -5.22 1.65
CA ALA A 202 -5.65 -5.99 1.73
C ALA A 202 -6.47 -5.84 0.44
N PHE A 203 -7.47 -6.72 0.24
CA PHE A 203 -8.26 -6.80 -0.99
C PHE A 203 -9.74 -6.51 -0.78
N GLU A 204 -10.20 -6.38 0.46
CA GLU A 204 -11.60 -6.13 0.81
C GLU A 204 -11.73 -4.94 1.76
N ALA A 205 -12.70 -4.08 1.48
CA ALA A 205 -12.94 -2.89 2.29
C ALA A 205 -13.58 -3.20 3.66
N GLY A 206 -14.42 -4.24 3.74
CA GLY A 206 -15.12 -4.61 4.98
C GLY A 206 -14.17 -4.82 6.16
N PRO A 207 -13.25 -5.79 6.09
CA PRO A 207 -12.26 -6.03 7.15
C PRO A 207 -11.41 -4.80 7.49
N ILE A 208 -11.03 -3.99 6.49
CA ILE A 208 -10.30 -2.75 6.71
C ILE A 208 -11.11 -1.76 7.57
N ILE A 209 -12.39 -1.58 7.22
CA ILE A 209 -13.30 -0.66 7.92
C ILE A 209 -13.53 -1.15 9.36
N GLU A 210 -13.76 -2.44 9.55
CA GLU A 210 -13.95 -3.05 10.87
C GLU A 210 -12.72 -2.85 11.75
N TRP A 211 -11.53 -3.12 11.22
CA TRP A 211 -10.27 -2.91 11.93
C TRP A 211 -10.03 -1.43 12.26
N ALA A 212 -10.20 -0.51 11.31
CA ALA A 212 -10.01 0.91 11.55
C ALA A 212 -10.98 1.44 12.63
N ASN A 213 -12.22 0.94 12.63
CA ASN A 213 -13.20 1.27 13.67
C ASN A 213 -12.82 0.66 15.04
N SER A 214 -12.24 -0.55 15.05
CA SER A 214 -11.82 -1.20 16.32
C SER A 214 -10.68 -0.44 16.98
N ILE A 215 -9.65 -0.04 16.23
CA ILE A 215 -8.52 0.72 16.76
C ILE A 215 -8.95 2.13 17.23
N LYS A 216 -9.91 2.75 16.52
CA LYS A 216 -10.50 4.01 16.96
C LYS A 216 -11.25 3.87 18.30
N LYS A 217 -12.01 2.78 18.47
CA LYS A 217 -12.67 2.46 19.76
C LYS A 217 -11.66 2.21 20.90
N ALA A 218 -10.47 1.74 20.54
CA ALA A 218 -9.35 1.55 21.44
C ALA A 218 -8.53 2.84 21.66
N GLU A 219 -9.09 4.01 21.28
CA GLU A 219 -8.47 5.33 21.44
C GLU A 219 -7.13 5.49 20.72
N ILE A 220 -6.91 4.73 19.63
CA ILE A 220 -5.74 4.88 18.77
C ILE A 220 -6.10 5.89 17.68
N ASP A 221 -5.48 7.06 17.74
CA ASP A 221 -5.72 8.20 16.84
C ASP A 221 -4.57 8.43 15.84
N ILE A 222 -3.58 7.53 15.78
CA ILE A 222 -2.50 7.58 14.80
C ILE A 222 -3.13 7.45 13.39
N PRO A 223 -2.88 8.39 12.45
CA PRO A 223 -3.43 8.31 11.09
C PRO A 223 -3.04 7.02 10.37
N ILE A 224 -3.96 6.49 9.57
CA ILE A 224 -3.76 5.24 8.82
C ILE A 224 -3.44 5.56 7.35
N HIS A 225 -2.33 5.04 6.86
CA HIS A 225 -2.00 4.90 5.44
C HIS A 225 -2.32 3.46 5.04
N ILE A 226 -3.48 3.29 4.40
CA ILE A 226 -3.98 1.94 4.09
C ILE A 226 -3.23 1.31 2.92
N GLY A 227 -2.68 0.12 3.15
CA GLY A 227 -2.00 -0.67 2.12
C GLY A 227 -3.00 -1.28 1.14
N ILE A 228 -2.80 -1.03 -0.14
CA ILE A 228 -3.63 -1.55 -1.23
C ILE A 228 -2.73 -2.20 -2.28
N ALA A 229 -3.06 -3.43 -2.65
CA ALA A 229 -2.38 -4.09 -3.76
C ALA A 229 -2.73 -3.38 -5.08
N GLY A 230 -1.72 -2.92 -5.81
CA GLY A 230 -1.90 -2.39 -7.16
C GLY A 230 -2.31 -3.47 -8.17
N PRO A 231 -2.64 -3.06 -9.41
CA PRO A 231 -3.05 -4.00 -10.45
C PRO A 231 -1.99 -5.07 -10.70
N ALA A 232 -2.41 -6.33 -10.72
CA ALA A 232 -1.51 -7.47 -10.94
C ALA A 232 -2.26 -8.71 -11.40
N LYS A 233 -1.53 -9.67 -11.99
CA LYS A 233 -2.06 -10.99 -12.28
C LYS A 233 -2.39 -11.73 -11.00
N LEU A 234 -3.50 -12.47 -10.98
CA LEU A 234 -3.95 -13.21 -9.79
C LEU A 234 -2.87 -14.14 -9.20
N GLN A 235 -2.11 -14.84 -10.05
CA GLN A 235 -1.01 -15.69 -9.61
C GLN A 235 0.09 -14.92 -8.85
N THR A 236 0.39 -13.70 -9.30
CA THR A 236 1.36 -12.81 -8.63
C THR A 236 0.84 -12.41 -7.25
N LEU A 237 -0.45 -12.04 -7.15
CA LEU A 237 -1.07 -11.65 -5.88
C LEU A 237 -1.09 -12.82 -4.88
N ILE A 238 -1.43 -14.05 -5.32
CA ILE A 238 -1.42 -15.25 -4.48
C ILE A 238 0.00 -15.49 -3.93
N LYS A 239 1.03 -15.37 -4.78
CA LYS A 239 2.43 -15.52 -4.36
C LYS A 239 2.81 -14.51 -3.26
N PHE A 240 2.48 -13.24 -3.45
CA PHE A 240 2.76 -12.21 -2.44
C PHE A 240 1.92 -12.39 -1.18
N ALA A 241 0.64 -12.76 -1.30
CA ALA A 241 -0.22 -13.00 -0.15
C ALA A 241 0.32 -14.13 0.75
N LEU A 242 0.86 -15.19 0.14
CA LEU A 242 1.53 -16.27 0.86
C LEU A 242 2.82 -15.80 1.52
N ALA A 243 3.67 -15.07 0.80
CA ALA A 243 4.96 -14.58 1.30
C ALA A 243 4.79 -13.56 2.44
N CYS A 244 3.72 -12.75 2.43
CA CYS A 244 3.43 -11.73 3.44
C CYS A 244 2.51 -12.22 4.57
N GLY A 245 2.07 -13.48 4.55
CA GLY A 245 1.24 -14.07 5.60
C GLY A 245 -0.17 -13.48 5.73
N VAL A 246 -0.70 -12.85 4.66
CA VAL A 246 -2.05 -12.25 4.66
C VAL A 246 -3.12 -13.33 4.42
N GLY A 247 -3.58 -13.95 5.51
CA GLY A 247 -4.47 -15.11 5.48
C GLY A 247 -5.88 -14.87 4.93
N PRO A 248 -6.65 -13.88 5.45
CA PRO A 248 -7.97 -13.52 4.92
C PRO A 248 -7.91 -13.09 3.46
N SER A 249 -6.98 -12.23 3.08
CA SER A 249 -6.73 -11.80 1.71
C SER A 249 -6.45 -12.98 0.77
N LEU A 250 -5.71 -14.00 1.23
CA LEU A 250 -5.46 -15.22 0.45
C LEU A 250 -6.77 -15.95 0.11
N LYS A 251 -7.72 -16.06 1.04
CA LYS A 251 -9.04 -16.67 0.80
C LYS A 251 -9.83 -15.93 -0.27
N VAL A 252 -9.77 -14.61 -0.27
CA VAL A 252 -10.41 -13.76 -1.30
C VAL A 252 -9.83 -14.06 -2.68
N LEU A 253 -8.51 -14.13 -2.79
CA LEU A 253 -7.82 -14.45 -4.04
C LEU A 253 -8.12 -15.88 -4.51
N GLN A 254 -8.19 -16.84 -3.60
CA GLN A 254 -8.58 -18.21 -3.92
C GLN A 254 -10.01 -18.30 -4.43
N LYS A 255 -10.96 -17.61 -3.79
CA LYS A 255 -12.35 -17.51 -4.27
C LYS A 255 -12.41 -16.86 -5.65
N ARG A 256 -11.61 -15.81 -5.92
CA ARG A 256 -11.50 -15.21 -7.25
C ARG A 256 -10.95 -16.20 -8.28
N ALA A 257 -10.02 -17.07 -7.89
CA ALA A 257 -9.43 -18.08 -8.76
C ALA A 257 -10.43 -19.17 -9.21
N THR A 258 -11.52 -19.39 -8.50
CA THR A 258 -12.60 -20.33 -8.91
C THR A 258 -13.53 -19.74 -9.96
N ASP A 259 -13.51 -18.42 -10.17
CA ASP A 259 -14.30 -17.73 -11.20
C ASP A 259 -13.46 -17.61 -12.47
N VAL A 260 -13.76 -18.44 -13.48
CA VAL A 260 -12.99 -18.51 -14.73
C VAL A 260 -12.93 -17.15 -15.45
N THR A 261 -13.98 -16.34 -15.35
CA THR A 261 -14.01 -15.00 -15.97
C THR A 261 -13.05 -14.04 -15.28
N LYS A 262 -12.94 -14.11 -13.96
CA LYS A 262 -12.03 -13.28 -13.15
C LYS A 262 -10.58 -13.79 -13.17
N LEU A 263 -10.39 -15.08 -13.45
CA LEU A 263 -9.03 -15.66 -13.53
C LEU A 263 -8.23 -15.08 -14.69
N LEU A 264 -8.89 -14.78 -15.81
CA LEU A 264 -8.26 -14.27 -17.03
C LEU A 264 -7.98 -12.76 -16.99
N LEU A 265 -8.69 -12.03 -16.12
CA LEU A 265 -8.54 -10.58 -16.00
C LEU A 265 -7.56 -10.24 -14.87
N PRO A 266 -6.67 -9.25 -15.06
CA PRO A 266 -5.88 -8.71 -13.96
C PRO A 266 -6.79 -8.25 -12.83
N TYR A 267 -6.30 -8.36 -11.60
CA TYR A 267 -6.93 -7.69 -10.46
C TYR A 267 -6.69 -6.19 -10.59
N GLU A 268 -7.70 -5.40 -10.24
CA GLU A 268 -7.62 -3.96 -10.09
C GLU A 268 -8.24 -3.54 -8.75
N PRO A 269 -7.67 -2.53 -8.06
CA PRO A 269 -8.13 -2.11 -6.74
C PRO A 269 -9.36 -1.18 -6.76
N THR A 270 -10.04 -1.02 -7.90
CA THR A 270 -11.15 -0.08 -8.10
C THR A 270 -12.27 -0.30 -7.10
N GLU A 271 -12.68 -1.54 -6.87
CA GLU A 271 -13.79 -1.88 -5.98
C GLU A 271 -13.48 -1.54 -4.52
N VAL A 272 -12.35 -2.02 -3.99
CA VAL A 272 -11.94 -1.77 -2.60
C VAL A 272 -11.76 -0.28 -2.34
N LEU A 273 -11.10 0.45 -3.24
CA LEU A 273 -10.90 1.88 -3.09
C LEU A 273 -12.21 2.67 -3.18
N SER A 274 -13.14 2.29 -4.06
CA SER A 274 -14.45 2.94 -4.16
C SER A 274 -15.27 2.75 -2.88
N GLN A 275 -15.27 1.55 -2.31
CA GLN A 275 -15.97 1.26 -1.05
C GLN A 275 -15.37 2.04 0.13
N LEU A 276 -14.04 2.13 0.22
CA LEU A 276 -13.35 2.92 1.25
C LEU A 276 -13.62 4.42 1.09
N ALA A 277 -13.60 4.93 -0.14
CA ALA A 277 -13.93 6.31 -0.46
C ALA A 277 -15.38 6.66 -0.09
N ASP A 278 -16.34 5.78 -0.39
CA ASP A 278 -17.75 5.94 -0.01
C ASP A 278 -17.92 5.92 1.52
N HIS A 279 -17.18 5.05 2.21
CA HIS A 279 -17.21 5.01 3.67
C HIS A 279 -16.63 6.29 4.28
N LYS A 280 -15.49 6.78 3.78
CA LYS A 280 -14.88 8.04 4.22
C LYS A 280 -15.80 9.24 3.99
N ALA A 281 -16.48 9.30 2.85
CA ALA A 281 -17.43 10.39 2.55
C ALA A 281 -18.62 10.44 3.52
N LYS A 282 -19.08 9.28 3.99
CA LYS A 282 -20.15 9.15 4.98
C LYS A 282 -19.68 9.33 6.42
N ASN A 283 -18.40 9.08 6.68
CA ASN A 283 -17.76 9.12 8.00
C ASN A 283 -16.49 9.99 7.93
N PRO A 284 -16.60 11.33 7.97
CA PRO A 284 -15.45 12.23 7.79
C PRO A 284 -14.31 12.01 8.80
N ASP A 285 -14.64 11.52 10.00
CA ASP A 285 -13.72 11.20 11.08
C ASP A 285 -13.09 9.78 10.97
N PHE A 286 -13.34 9.06 9.86
CA PHE A 286 -12.70 7.79 9.57
C PHE A 286 -11.19 7.97 9.43
N ASN A 287 -10.40 7.22 10.21
CA ASN A 287 -8.98 7.49 10.46
C ASN A 287 -8.03 7.10 9.31
N ILE A 288 -8.55 6.58 8.20
CA ILE A 288 -7.75 6.40 6.98
C ILE A 288 -7.51 7.77 6.35
N SER A 289 -6.24 8.19 6.31
CA SER A 289 -5.80 9.49 5.79
C SER A 289 -5.21 9.40 4.39
N ASN A 290 -4.52 8.30 4.08
CA ASN A 290 -3.83 8.11 2.80
C ASN A 290 -3.95 6.66 2.30
N VAL A 291 -3.72 6.50 0.99
CA VAL A 291 -3.53 5.20 0.34
C VAL A 291 -2.03 4.95 0.14
N HIS A 292 -1.57 3.75 0.48
CA HIS A 292 -0.23 3.27 0.18
C HIS A 292 -0.31 2.11 -0.81
N PHE A 293 0.24 2.27 -2.01
CA PHE A 293 0.20 1.23 -3.02
C PHE A 293 1.39 0.28 -2.93
N PHE A 294 1.07 -1.01 -2.93
CA PHE A 294 2.01 -2.10 -3.19
C PHE A 294 1.96 -2.46 -4.68
N PRO A 295 2.92 -2.02 -5.51
CA PRO A 295 2.86 -2.23 -6.96
C PRO A 295 3.28 -3.65 -7.35
N LEU A 296 2.50 -4.66 -6.91
CA LEU A 296 2.81 -6.08 -7.06
C LEU A 296 2.87 -6.54 -8.52
N GLY A 297 2.18 -5.85 -9.42
CA GLY A 297 2.27 -6.04 -10.88
C GLY A 297 3.31 -5.13 -11.57
N GLY A 298 4.08 -4.38 -10.77
CA GLY A 298 5.08 -3.42 -11.22
C GLY A 298 4.63 -1.97 -11.09
N ILE A 299 5.59 -1.08 -10.80
CA ILE A 299 5.30 0.35 -10.54
C ILE A 299 4.65 1.03 -11.75
N LYS A 300 5.11 0.74 -12.97
CA LYS A 300 4.52 1.31 -14.20
C LYS A 300 3.06 0.91 -14.37
N THR A 301 2.72 -0.36 -14.10
CA THR A 301 1.34 -0.85 -14.16
C THR A 301 0.46 -0.13 -13.14
N ASN A 302 0.99 0.08 -11.93
CA ASN A 302 0.26 0.80 -10.88
C ASN A 302 0.08 2.28 -11.23
N ALA A 303 1.13 2.96 -11.67
CA ALA A 303 1.11 4.36 -12.06
C ALA A 303 0.11 4.62 -13.19
N ASN A 304 0.13 3.80 -14.24
CA ASN A 304 -0.83 3.89 -15.35
C ASN A 304 -2.28 3.75 -14.85
N TRP A 305 -2.52 2.75 -13.98
CA TRP A 305 -3.86 2.57 -13.41
C TRP A 305 -4.32 3.81 -12.63
N VAL A 306 -3.44 4.41 -11.80
CA VAL A 306 -3.77 5.63 -11.04
C VAL A 306 -4.06 6.79 -11.99
N THR A 307 -3.25 6.99 -13.03
CA THR A 307 -3.45 8.04 -14.05
C THR A 307 -4.80 7.89 -14.77
N GLU A 308 -5.17 6.67 -15.14
CA GLU A 308 -6.41 6.39 -15.86
C GLU A 308 -7.65 6.55 -14.98
N ASN A 309 -7.58 6.16 -13.71
CA ASN A 309 -8.72 6.00 -12.82
C ASN A 309 -8.89 7.09 -11.76
N CYS A 310 -7.83 7.85 -11.43
CA CYS A 310 -7.83 8.77 -10.30
C CYS A 310 -7.69 10.25 -10.68
N GLY A 311 -7.97 10.62 -11.93
CA GLY A 311 -8.00 12.02 -12.37
C GLY A 311 -6.67 12.76 -12.13
N ALA A 312 -6.75 14.00 -11.65
CA ALA A 312 -5.56 14.82 -11.38
C ALA A 312 -4.63 14.23 -10.31
N ALA A 313 -5.16 13.41 -9.40
CA ALA A 313 -4.35 12.71 -8.39
C ALA A 313 -3.35 11.72 -8.99
N GLY A 314 -3.50 11.33 -10.26
CA GLY A 314 -2.65 10.37 -10.93
C GLY A 314 -1.78 10.96 -12.05
N VAL A 315 -1.81 12.27 -12.28
CA VAL A 315 -1.03 12.89 -13.37
C VAL A 315 0.46 12.90 -13.01
N PRO A 316 1.33 12.29 -13.85
CA PRO A 316 2.78 12.31 -13.62
C PRO A 316 3.37 13.73 -13.61
N ALA A 317 4.43 13.94 -12.84
CA ALA A 317 5.04 15.26 -12.66
C ALA A 317 5.52 15.89 -13.99
N ASN A 318 6.03 15.09 -14.92
CA ASN A 318 6.46 15.58 -16.24
C ASN A 318 5.30 15.90 -17.20
N GLN A 319 4.04 15.70 -16.78
CA GLN A 319 2.83 16.00 -17.57
C GLN A 319 2.01 17.15 -16.97
N MET A 320 2.44 17.69 -15.84
CA MET A 320 1.87 18.86 -15.18
C MET A 320 2.50 20.14 -15.71
#